data_ebf19b887f105165ff617f289a2df9ba
#
_entry.id   ebf19b887f105165ff617f289a2df9ba
#
_cell.length_a   1.000
_cell.length_b   1.000
_cell.length_c   1.000
_cell.angle_alpha   90.00
_cell.angle_beta   90.00
_cell.angle_gamma   90.00
#
_symmetry.space_group_name_H-M   'P 1'
#
loop_
_entity.id
_entity.type
_entity.pdbx_description
1 polymer ?
#
loop_
_entity_poly.entity_id
_entity_poly.type
_entity_poly.pdbx_seq_one_letter_code
_entity_poly.pdbx_strand_id
1 'polypeptide(L)'
;MTVDMQEVQMYQIKEVKEKDAEVIQFVMNMRNELFPMLEKNQLPVDLLYFNEHYVQAKGAAFFSAVTENQQVIGTIGLYAYDGRFHALKERYEHRTAAEIVKCYVDPAYRRLGIGQQLLKAVEQFAQNHFYDTLYLHTHPFLPGAIPFWASQGFIKRLAEQDEPWNTLHMDRRIQRVVM
;
A
#
# COMPACT_ATOMS: atom_id res chain seq x y z
N MET A 1 25.60 4.09 17.62
CA MET A 1 24.45 4.84 18.14
C MET A 1 23.29 3.88 18.27
N THR A 2 22.96 3.49 19.46
CA THR A 2 21.73 2.75 19.76
C THR A 2 20.60 3.77 19.72
N VAL A 3 19.76 3.70 18.67
CA VAL A 3 18.49 4.42 18.67
C VAL A 3 17.69 3.84 19.84
N ASP A 4 17.33 4.69 20.77
CA ASP A 4 16.57 4.29 21.95
C ASP A 4 15.24 3.70 21.50
N MET A 5 15.02 2.41 21.75
CA MET A 5 13.81 1.70 21.34
C MET A 5 12.51 2.30 21.92
N GLN A 6 12.62 3.21 22.89
CA GLN A 6 11.46 3.92 23.45
C GLN A 6 10.99 5.10 22.57
N GLU A 7 11.87 5.73 21.79
CA GLU A 7 11.47 6.82 20.87
C GLU A 7 10.72 6.30 19.63
N VAL A 8 10.88 5.03 19.28
CA VAL A 8 10.32 4.45 18.05
C VAL A 8 8.86 4.01 18.20
N GLN A 9 8.35 3.89 19.43
CA GLN A 9 6.93 3.53 19.66
C GLN A 9 5.94 4.70 19.49
N MET A 10 6.42 5.90 19.14
CA MET A 10 5.61 7.11 19.12
C MET A 10 5.29 7.54 17.68
N TYR A 11 4.59 6.68 16.97
CA TYR A 11 3.95 7.03 15.70
C TYR A 11 2.47 6.64 15.74
N GLN A 12 1.68 7.29 14.92
CA GLN A 12 0.26 7.01 14.74
C GLN A 12 -0.05 6.66 13.31
N ILE A 13 -0.98 5.73 13.11
CA ILE A 13 -1.61 5.51 11.81
C ILE A 13 -2.81 6.43 11.71
N LYS A 14 -2.82 7.28 10.69
CA LYS A 14 -3.90 8.24 10.42
C LYS A 14 -4.51 8.01 9.05
N GLU A 15 -5.83 8.07 8.97
CA GLU A 15 -6.51 8.16 7.69
C GLU A 15 -6.32 9.57 7.10
N VAL A 16 -5.90 9.62 5.83
CA VAL A 16 -5.71 10.88 5.11
C VAL A 16 -7.04 11.26 4.45
N LYS A 17 -7.74 12.22 5.04
CA LYS A 17 -9.10 12.60 4.63
C LYS A 17 -9.18 13.77 3.66
N GLU A 18 -8.05 14.31 3.30
CA GLU A 18 -7.91 15.34 2.27
C GLU A 18 -6.47 15.32 1.71
N LYS A 19 -6.31 15.89 0.54
CA LYS A 19 -4.99 15.97 -0.10
C LYS A 19 -4.00 16.69 0.81
N ASP A 20 -2.93 15.99 1.17
CA ASP A 20 -1.89 16.45 2.09
C ASP A 20 -0.56 16.51 1.34
N ALA A 21 0.04 17.71 1.29
CA ALA A 21 1.28 17.94 0.57
C ALA A 21 2.46 17.13 1.11
N GLU A 22 2.55 16.93 2.42
CA GLU A 22 3.63 16.16 3.05
C GLU A 22 3.51 14.67 2.75
N VAL A 23 2.29 14.15 2.76
CA VAL A 23 2.00 12.75 2.37
C VAL A 23 2.38 12.52 0.90
N ILE A 24 1.96 13.40 0.00
CA ILE A 24 2.29 13.31 -1.42
C ILE A 24 3.80 13.42 -1.64
N GLN A 25 4.47 14.34 -0.96
CA GLN A 25 5.93 14.48 -1.06
C GLN A 25 6.65 13.22 -0.60
N PHE A 26 6.20 12.60 0.50
CA PHE A 26 6.75 11.33 0.96
C PHE A 26 6.61 10.24 -0.11
N VAL A 27 5.42 10.07 -0.67
CA VAL A 27 5.18 9.07 -1.72
C VAL A 27 6.06 9.33 -2.94
N MET A 28 6.18 10.59 -3.36
CA MET A 28 7.01 10.95 -4.52
C MET A 28 8.49 10.71 -4.28
N ASN A 29 8.99 11.00 -3.08
CA ASN A 29 10.37 10.70 -2.70
C ASN A 29 10.65 9.20 -2.76
N MET A 30 9.76 8.38 -2.20
CA MET A 30 9.87 6.92 -2.25
C MET A 30 9.79 6.39 -3.69
N ARG A 31 8.87 6.91 -4.49
CA ARG A 31 8.72 6.55 -5.90
C ARG A 31 9.99 6.88 -6.70
N ASN A 32 10.53 8.06 -6.53
CA ASN A 32 11.74 8.48 -7.24
C ASN A 32 12.95 7.61 -6.90
N GLU A 33 13.05 7.17 -5.65
CA GLU A 33 14.13 6.29 -5.20
C GLU A 33 13.94 4.83 -5.66
N LEU A 34 12.73 4.29 -5.49
CA LEU A 34 12.46 2.87 -5.74
C LEU A 34 12.22 2.55 -7.22
N PHE A 35 11.78 3.53 -8.01
CA PHE A 35 11.47 3.37 -9.43
C PHE A 35 12.31 4.34 -10.29
N PRO A 36 13.64 4.15 -10.34
CA PRO A 36 14.51 5.08 -11.07
C PRO A 36 14.28 5.09 -12.59
N MET A 37 13.57 4.08 -13.12
CA MET A 37 13.19 4.00 -14.53
C MET A 37 12.01 4.91 -14.89
N LEU A 38 11.27 5.42 -13.90
CA LEU A 38 10.16 6.33 -14.12
C LEU A 38 10.66 7.78 -14.17
N GLU A 39 9.93 8.62 -14.90
CA GLU A 39 10.21 10.05 -14.94
C GLU A 39 10.03 10.65 -13.54
N LYS A 40 11.11 11.29 -13.05
CA LYS A 40 11.12 11.90 -11.72
C LYS A 40 10.16 13.09 -11.68
N ASN A 41 9.50 13.25 -10.54
CA ASN A 41 8.60 14.36 -10.24
C ASN A 41 7.35 14.44 -11.13
N GLN A 42 7.11 13.44 -11.97
CA GLN A 42 5.83 13.30 -12.66
C GLN A 42 4.80 12.77 -11.66
N LEU A 43 3.84 13.60 -11.30
CA LEU A 43 2.81 13.24 -10.34
C LEU A 43 1.84 12.23 -10.97
N PRO A 44 1.69 11.00 -10.40
CA PRO A 44 0.68 10.06 -10.85
C PRO A 44 -0.74 10.64 -10.75
N VAL A 45 -1.62 10.19 -11.63
CA VAL A 45 -2.99 10.70 -11.74
C VAL A 45 -3.76 10.58 -10.41
N ASP A 46 -3.59 9.48 -9.71
CA ASP A 46 -4.24 9.24 -8.42
C ASP A 46 -3.75 10.17 -7.31
N LEU A 47 -2.52 10.63 -7.37
CA LEU A 47 -1.99 11.64 -6.43
C LEU A 47 -2.38 13.04 -6.86
N LEU A 48 -2.46 13.30 -8.15
CA LEU A 48 -2.91 14.59 -8.68
C LEU A 48 -4.37 14.86 -8.28
N TYR A 49 -5.23 13.85 -8.43
CA TYR A 49 -6.64 13.87 -8.05
C TYR A 49 -6.89 13.06 -6.78
N PHE A 50 -6.08 13.33 -5.74
CA PHE A 50 -6.07 12.53 -4.51
C PHE A 50 -7.45 12.46 -3.85
N ASN A 51 -8.14 13.56 -3.73
CA ASN A 51 -9.45 13.58 -3.07
C ASN A 51 -10.47 12.73 -3.82
N GLU A 52 -10.49 12.80 -5.15
CA GLU A 52 -11.39 12.01 -5.98
C GLU A 52 -11.10 10.51 -5.86
N HIS A 53 -9.81 10.13 -5.86
CA HIS A 53 -9.39 8.73 -5.86
C HIS A 53 -9.46 8.05 -4.50
N TYR A 54 -9.13 8.77 -3.42
CA TYR A 54 -8.95 8.15 -2.10
C TYR A 54 -9.91 8.66 -1.02
N VAL A 55 -10.51 9.83 -1.20
CA VAL A 55 -11.39 10.43 -0.17
C VAL A 55 -12.85 10.34 -0.55
N GLN A 56 -13.20 10.70 -1.79
CA GLN A 56 -14.57 10.72 -2.29
C GLN A 56 -15.01 9.39 -2.90
N ALA A 57 -14.07 8.62 -3.46
CA ALA A 57 -14.38 7.35 -4.07
C ALA A 57 -14.87 6.34 -3.02
N LYS A 58 -16.00 5.72 -3.29
CA LYS A 58 -16.57 4.70 -2.40
C LYS A 58 -15.64 3.50 -2.30
N GLY A 59 -15.36 3.07 -1.08
CA GLY A 59 -14.50 1.91 -0.83
C GLY A 59 -13.01 2.18 -1.04
N ALA A 60 -12.60 3.44 -1.07
CA ALA A 60 -11.21 3.84 -1.15
C ALA A 60 -10.76 4.57 0.12
N ALA A 61 -9.47 4.44 0.45
CA ALA A 61 -8.86 5.12 1.58
C ALA A 61 -7.36 5.25 1.40
N PHE A 62 -6.76 6.15 2.15
CA PHE A 62 -5.32 6.33 2.22
C PHE A 62 -4.93 6.54 3.68
N PHE A 63 -3.85 5.88 4.10
CA PHE A 63 -3.36 5.98 5.47
C PHE A 63 -1.90 6.41 5.47
N SER A 64 -1.53 7.15 6.49
CA SER A 64 -0.13 7.51 6.75
C SER A 64 0.27 7.10 8.16
N ALA A 65 1.54 6.75 8.32
CA ALA A 65 2.19 6.63 9.62
C ALA A 65 2.95 7.93 9.87
N VAL A 66 2.65 8.59 11.00
CA VAL A 66 3.26 9.88 11.34
C VAL A 66 3.86 9.84 12.74
N THR A 67 5.02 10.44 12.91
CA THR A 67 5.66 10.62 14.22
C THR A 67 4.96 11.69 15.04
N GLU A 68 5.32 11.84 16.31
CA GLU A 68 4.82 12.92 17.16
C GLU A 68 5.13 14.31 16.58
N ASN A 69 6.25 14.46 15.88
CA ASN A 69 6.63 15.69 15.20
C ASN A 69 5.94 15.89 13.85
N GLN A 70 4.90 15.08 13.55
CA GLN A 70 4.13 15.12 12.29
C GLN A 70 4.94 14.75 11.04
N GLN A 71 6.07 14.07 11.19
CA GLN A 71 6.83 13.53 10.06
C GLN A 71 6.14 12.30 9.51
N VAL A 72 5.89 12.26 8.21
CA VAL A 72 5.37 11.07 7.51
C VAL A 72 6.51 10.07 7.33
N ILE A 73 6.32 8.87 7.85
CA ILE A 73 7.30 7.77 7.80
C ILE A 73 6.80 6.51 7.10
N GLY A 74 5.56 6.49 6.70
CA GLY A 74 4.98 5.40 5.92
C GLY A 74 3.61 5.76 5.36
N THR A 75 3.22 5.06 4.30
CA THR A 75 1.93 5.22 3.63
C THR A 75 1.39 3.88 3.14
N ILE A 76 0.08 3.83 2.93
CA ILE A 76 -0.62 2.76 2.22
C ILE A 76 -1.92 3.30 1.66
N GLY A 77 -2.24 2.94 0.42
CA GLY A 77 -3.52 3.27 -0.22
C GLY A 77 -4.33 2.03 -0.53
N LEU A 78 -5.62 2.20 -0.66
CA LEU A 78 -6.57 1.15 -1.01
C LEU A 78 -7.69 1.72 -1.88
N TYR A 79 -8.05 0.99 -2.92
CA TYR A 79 -9.25 1.26 -3.73
C TYR A 79 -9.82 -0.05 -4.30
N ALA A 80 -11.03 0.01 -4.83
CA ALA A 80 -11.61 -1.15 -5.50
C ALA A 80 -10.74 -1.55 -6.71
N TYR A 81 -10.42 -2.85 -6.83
CA TYR A 81 -9.70 -3.35 -7.99
C TYR A 81 -10.56 -3.13 -9.26
N ASP A 82 -9.97 -2.51 -10.26
CA ASP A 82 -10.67 -2.06 -11.47
C ASP A 82 -10.75 -3.11 -12.59
N GLY A 83 -10.12 -4.26 -12.39
CA GLY A 83 -10.15 -5.35 -13.38
C GLY A 83 -9.24 -5.16 -14.60
N ARG A 84 -8.30 -4.22 -14.56
CA ARG A 84 -7.47 -3.86 -15.73
C ARG A 84 -6.53 -4.96 -16.22
N PHE A 85 -6.20 -5.94 -15.38
CA PHE A 85 -5.30 -7.04 -15.76
C PHE A 85 -6.11 -8.21 -16.33
N HIS A 86 -6.10 -8.34 -17.65
CA HIS A 86 -6.87 -9.37 -18.35
C HIS A 86 -6.55 -10.80 -17.87
N ALA A 87 -5.27 -11.07 -17.59
CA ALA A 87 -4.83 -12.39 -17.13
C ALA A 87 -5.39 -12.79 -15.76
N LEU A 88 -5.91 -11.83 -14.99
CA LEU A 88 -6.53 -12.07 -13.67
C LEU A 88 -8.05 -12.04 -13.70
N LYS A 89 -8.68 -11.87 -14.87
CA LYS A 89 -10.11 -11.70 -15.00
C LYS A 89 -10.90 -12.84 -14.34
N GLU A 90 -10.61 -14.08 -14.69
CA GLU A 90 -11.31 -15.24 -14.16
C GLU A 90 -11.16 -15.36 -12.64
N ARG A 91 -10.02 -14.95 -12.11
CA ARG A 91 -9.75 -15.02 -10.68
C ARG A 91 -10.61 -14.06 -9.85
N TYR A 92 -10.86 -12.86 -10.37
CA TYR A 92 -11.57 -11.80 -9.63
C TYR A 92 -13.00 -11.56 -10.09
N GLU A 93 -13.46 -12.26 -11.11
CA GLU A 93 -14.79 -12.08 -11.70
C GLU A 93 -15.93 -12.20 -10.67
N HIS A 94 -15.79 -13.10 -9.69
CA HIS A 94 -16.77 -13.36 -8.66
C HIS A 94 -16.29 -12.96 -7.25
N ARG A 95 -15.32 -12.06 -7.17
CA ARG A 95 -14.76 -11.56 -5.91
C ARG A 95 -14.91 -10.06 -5.81
N THR A 96 -15.05 -9.60 -4.57
CA THR A 96 -14.97 -8.17 -4.24
C THR A 96 -13.56 -7.86 -3.76
N ALA A 97 -12.68 -7.54 -4.70
CA ALA A 97 -11.27 -7.30 -4.42
C ALA A 97 -10.96 -5.82 -4.24
N ALA A 98 -10.18 -5.50 -3.21
CA ALA A 98 -9.56 -4.19 -3.01
C ALA A 98 -8.08 -4.28 -3.35
N GLU A 99 -7.57 -3.28 -4.05
CA GLU A 99 -6.16 -3.19 -4.42
C GLU A 99 -5.38 -2.32 -3.44
N ILE A 100 -4.32 -2.89 -2.87
CA ILE A 100 -3.35 -2.17 -2.07
C ILE A 100 -2.34 -1.50 -2.99
N VAL A 101 -2.12 -0.21 -2.77
CA VAL A 101 -1.17 0.60 -3.55
C VAL A 101 -0.33 1.48 -2.63
N LYS A 102 0.80 1.94 -3.13
CA LYS A 102 1.65 2.93 -2.45
C LYS A 102 1.97 2.60 -0.99
N CYS A 103 2.24 1.32 -0.75
CA CYS A 103 2.72 0.86 0.55
C CYS A 103 4.22 1.09 0.65
N TYR A 104 4.59 2.13 1.36
CA TYR A 104 5.98 2.54 1.55
C TYR A 104 6.26 2.78 3.03
N VAL A 105 7.47 2.41 3.44
CA VAL A 105 8.00 2.73 4.77
C VAL A 105 9.38 3.35 4.59
N ASP A 106 9.62 4.49 5.24
CA ASP A 106 10.91 5.14 5.24
C ASP A 106 12.01 4.13 5.66
N PRO A 107 13.10 4.00 4.89
CA PRO A 107 14.17 3.06 5.20
C PRO A 107 14.72 3.16 6.62
N ALA A 108 14.76 4.37 7.19
CA ALA A 108 15.22 4.60 8.57
C ALA A 108 14.29 3.98 9.62
N TYR A 109 13.04 3.69 9.27
CA TYR A 109 11.99 3.16 10.16
C TYR A 109 11.56 1.74 9.81
N ARG A 110 12.25 1.05 8.91
CA ARG A 110 11.95 -0.35 8.55
C ARG A 110 12.21 -1.30 9.72
N ARG A 111 11.57 -2.47 9.69
CA ARG A 111 11.65 -3.54 10.70
C ARG A 111 11.12 -3.15 12.08
N LEU A 112 10.31 -2.10 12.16
CA LEU A 112 9.65 -1.64 13.38
C LEU A 112 8.15 -1.96 13.39
N GLY A 113 7.69 -2.77 12.43
CA GLY A 113 6.29 -3.17 12.34
C GLY A 113 5.36 -2.13 11.71
N ILE A 114 5.87 -1.03 11.16
CA ILE A 114 5.05 0.04 10.57
C ILE A 114 4.25 -0.46 9.37
N GLY A 115 4.89 -1.21 8.46
CA GLY A 115 4.21 -1.82 7.31
C GLY A 115 3.06 -2.72 7.73
N GLN A 116 3.25 -3.52 8.76
CA GLN A 116 2.21 -4.39 9.32
C GLN A 116 1.05 -3.59 9.94
N GLN A 117 1.33 -2.50 10.64
CA GLN A 117 0.29 -1.63 11.20
C GLN A 117 -0.49 -0.89 10.11
N LEU A 118 0.17 -0.44 9.06
CA LEU A 118 -0.49 0.13 7.88
C LEU A 118 -1.40 -0.89 7.20
N LEU A 119 -0.92 -2.10 6.99
CA LEU A 119 -1.73 -3.19 6.43
C LEU A 119 -2.95 -3.51 7.28
N LYS A 120 -2.79 -3.53 8.61
CA LYS A 120 -3.90 -3.74 9.54
C LYS A 120 -4.98 -2.66 9.40
N ALA A 121 -4.58 -1.41 9.19
CA ALA A 121 -5.53 -0.30 8.99
C ALA A 121 -6.35 -0.48 7.70
N VAL A 122 -5.71 -0.82 6.57
CA VAL A 122 -6.44 -1.06 5.31
C VAL A 122 -7.29 -2.33 5.37
N GLU A 123 -6.84 -3.37 6.07
CA GLU A 123 -7.64 -4.58 6.24
C GLU A 123 -8.91 -4.30 7.03
N GLN A 124 -8.82 -3.54 8.11
CA GLN A 124 -9.99 -3.11 8.88
C GLN A 124 -10.95 -2.28 8.04
N PHE A 125 -10.43 -1.35 7.24
CA PHE A 125 -11.22 -0.56 6.31
C PHE A 125 -11.91 -1.46 5.26
N ALA A 126 -11.17 -2.40 4.68
CA ALA A 126 -11.68 -3.32 3.68
C ALA A 126 -12.80 -4.22 4.24
N GLN A 127 -12.66 -4.72 5.46
CA GLN A 127 -13.71 -5.48 6.15
C GLN A 127 -14.98 -4.65 6.30
N ASN A 128 -14.86 -3.41 6.72
CA ASN A 128 -15.99 -2.49 6.92
C ASN A 128 -16.69 -2.10 5.61
N HIS A 129 -16.01 -2.28 4.48
CA HIS A 129 -16.52 -1.97 3.14
C HIS A 129 -16.86 -3.23 2.34
N PHE A 130 -16.95 -4.39 3.01
CA PHE A 130 -17.41 -5.66 2.46
C PHE A 130 -16.55 -6.25 1.34
N TYR A 131 -15.27 -5.89 1.29
CA TYR A 131 -14.30 -6.58 0.44
C TYR A 131 -14.04 -7.98 0.97
N ASP A 132 -13.84 -8.94 0.08
CA ASP A 132 -13.50 -10.32 0.45
C ASP A 132 -12.03 -10.68 0.17
N THR A 133 -11.34 -9.87 -0.63
CA THR A 133 -9.98 -10.13 -1.07
C THR A 133 -9.16 -8.84 -1.07
N LEU A 134 -7.93 -8.93 -0.56
CA LEU A 134 -6.90 -7.92 -0.75
C LEU A 134 -5.98 -8.38 -1.88
N TYR A 135 -5.80 -7.54 -2.88
CA TYR A 135 -4.95 -7.76 -4.02
C TYR A 135 -3.85 -6.71 -4.08
N LEU A 136 -2.69 -7.10 -4.56
CA LEU A 136 -1.60 -6.17 -4.87
C LEU A 136 -0.74 -6.71 -6.03
N HIS A 137 0.01 -5.82 -6.65
CA HIS A 137 1.14 -6.23 -7.47
C HIS A 137 2.41 -5.57 -6.97
N THR A 138 3.51 -6.28 -7.12
CA THR A 138 4.83 -5.85 -6.67
C THR A 138 5.89 -6.30 -7.67
N HIS A 139 7.14 -5.96 -7.41
CA HIS A 139 8.23 -6.23 -8.32
C HIS A 139 9.45 -6.79 -7.59
N PRO A 140 10.21 -7.73 -8.20
CA PRO A 140 11.39 -8.32 -7.55
C PRO A 140 12.49 -7.32 -7.18
N PHE A 141 12.57 -6.19 -7.90
CA PHE A 141 13.58 -5.16 -7.63
C PHE A 141 13.27 -4.29 -6.40
N LEU A 142 12.05 -4.37 -5.84
CA LEU A 142 11.71 -3.63 -4.63
C LEU A 142 12.29 -4.35 -3.41
N PRO A 143 13.20 -3.70 -2.64
CA PRO A 143 13.89 -4.37 -1.53
C PRO A 143 12.92 -4.85 -0.45
N GLY A 144 12.94 -6.17 -0.18
CA GLY A 144 12.17 -6.77 0.89
C GLY A 144 10.64 -6.83 0.69
N ALA A 145 10.12 -6.40 -0.46
CA ALA A 145 8.67 -6.34 -0.68
C ALA A 145 8.03 -7.73 -0.76
N ILE A 146 8.55 -8.61 -1.60
CA ILE A 146 7.98 -9.96 -1.76
C ILE A 146 8.02 -10.75 -0.46
N PRO A 147 9.15 -10.83 0.27
CA PRO A 147 9.17 -11.49 1.58
C PRO A 147 8.20 -10.88 2.60
N PHE A 148 8.05 -9.56 2.60
CA PHE A 148 7.09 -8.88 3.48
C PHE A 148 5.66 -9.34 3.20
N TRP A 149 5.22 -9.27 1.94
CA TRP A 149 3.86 -9.66 1.58
C TRP A 149 3.60 -11.15 1.83
N ALA A 150 4.57 -12.01 1.53
CA ALA A 150 4.48 -13.43 1.84
C ALA A 150 4.33 -13.68 3.35
N SER A 151 5.08 -12.95 4.19
CA SER A 151 4.97 -13.04 5.65
C SER A 151 3.61 -12.58 6.19
N GLN A 152 2.92 -11.69 5.44
CA GLN A 152 1.57 -11.23 5.76
C GLN A 152 0.46 -12.14 5.20
N GLY A 153 0.82 -13.30 4.66
CA GLY A 153 -0.12 -14.30 4.16
C GLY A 153 -0.57 -14.11 2.71
N PHE A 154 0.03 -13.18 1.97
CA PHE A 154 -0.25 -13.01 0.54
C PHE A 154 0.39 -14.14 -0.26
N ILE A 155 -0.35 -14.65 -1.23
CA ILE A 155 0.03 -15.78 -2.08
C ILE A 155 0.30 -15.28 -3.49
N LYS A 156 1.38 -15.76 -4.09
CA LYS A 156 1.71 -15.50 -5.50
C LYS A 156 0.66 -16.13 -6.41
N ARG A 157 0.11 -15.34 -7.33
CA ARG A 157 -0.92 -15.82 -8.27
C ARG A 157 -0.47 -15.81 -9.71
N LEU A 158 0.28 -14.80 -10.10
CA LEU A 158 0.79 -14.66 -11.47
C LEU A 158 2.11 -13.89 -11.43
N ALA A 159 3.12 -14.41 -12.13
CA ALA A 159 4.35 -13.70 -12.39
C ALA A 159 4.42 -13.37 -13.89
N GLU A 160 4.51 -12.09 -14.22
CA GLU A 160 4.66 -11.63 -15.59
C GLU A 160 6.13 -11.51 -15.97
N GLN A 161 6.43 -11.76 -17.25
CA GLN A 161 7.78 -11.58 -17.80
C GLN A 161 7.86 -10.25 -18.56
N ASP A 162 7.58 -9.17 -17.86
CA ASP A 162 7.49 -7.80 -18.38
C ASP A 162 8.70 -6.96 -17.96
N GLU A 163 9.89 -7.34 -18.39
CA GLU A 163 11.10 -6.58 -18.03
C GLU A 163 10.98 -5.09 -18.34
N PRO A 164 11.50 -4.21 -17.45
CA PRO A 164 12.25 -4.50 -16.22
C PRO A 164 11.37 -4.78 -15.00
N TRP A 165 10.05 -4.79 -15.14
CA TRP A 165 9.10 -4.86 -14.02
C TRP A 165 9.02 -6.24 -13.39
N ASN A 166 8.94 -7.29 -14.20
CA ASN A 166 8.71 -8.66 -13.76
C ASN A 166 7.62 -8.72 -12.70
N THR A 167 6.48 -8.16 -13.04
CA THR A 167 5.36 -7.92 -12.13
C THR A 167 4.86 -9.20 -11.50
N LEU A 168 4.75 -9.20 -10.17
CA LEU A 168 4.19 -10.30 -9.41
C LEU A 168 2.86 -9.89 -8.79
N HIS A 169 1.80 -10.61 -9.15
CA HIS A 169 0.47 -10.42 -8.60
C HIS A 169 0.25 -11.34 -7.40
N MET A 170 -0.20 -10.79 -6.31
CA MET A 170 -0.44 -11.51 -5.05
C MET A 170 -1.80 -11.15 -4.48
N ASP A 171 -2.39 -12.08 -3.76
CA ASP A 171 -3.62 -11.80 -3.02
C ASP A 171 -3.72 -12.58 -1.72
N ARG A 172 -4.66 -12.15 -0.90
CA ARG A 172 -5.05 -12.81 0.32
C ARG A 172 -6.55 -12.59 0.58
N ARG A 173 -7.25 -13.63 1.00
CA ARG A 173 -8.62 -13.50 1.50
C ARG A 173 -8.64 -12.69 2.79
N ILE A 174 -9.65 -11.87 2.93
CA ILE A 174 -9.93 -11.17 4.18
C ILE A 174 -10.65 -12.13 5.10
N GLN A 175 -10.08 -12.35 6.29
CA GLN A 175 -10.72 -13.16 7.31
C GLN A 175 -11.86 -12.36 7.95
N ARG A 176 -13.09 -12.84 7.80
CA ARG A 176 -14.21 -12.30 8.56
C ARG A 176 -14.16 -12.92 9.95
N VAL A 177 -14.10 -12.04 10.97
CA VAL A 177 -14.36 -12.50 12.33
C VAL A 177 -15.83 -12.86 12.39
N VAL A 178 -16.13 -14.16 12.46
CA VAL A 178 -17.49 -14.65 12.76
C VAL A 178 -17.72 -14.38 14.24
N MET A 179 -18.51 -13.35 14.54
CA MET A 179 -19.01 -13.18 15.90
C MET A 179 -20.18 -14.11 16.17
#